data_9b04e84c22383ffdbe8e0a58be4ea3dc
#
_entry.id   9b04e84c22383ffdbe8e0a58be4ea3dc
#
_cell.length_a   1.000
_cell.length_b   1.000
_cell.length_c   1.000
_cell.angle_alpha   90.00
_cell.angle_beta   90.00
_cell.angle_gamma   90.00
#
_symmetry.space_group_name_H-M   'P 1'
#
loop_
_entity.id
_entity.type
_entity.pdbx_description
1 polymer ?
#
loop_
_entity_poly.entity_id
_entity_poly.type
_entity_poly.pdbx_seq_one_letter_code
_entity_poly.pdbx_strand_id
1 'polypeptide(L)'
;MADIAPTKTIVYKTVGELQIPLDIYLPAAQSSKLPILLWYHGGGLLQGHRNQLTPWMRKAAESQKIAVISADYRFAPQVGVADIVQDVQDGVRFIRTELASHLENPNAIDPTRLAVSGSSAGGYLALLSGLYIDPKPNVILPIYPITDPLGTFFTNPQPPAMGRTIRPREEVAEFLDPDAAPVANNPNDSPRQNMYMHMQADASLAKLWKVSEDPAAARKWRLSRNVYQSRLPPAYFLHGDADTAVGVEQADEVVGAMLGCGIEVQYERPNGKDHFLDAGPEYENEVFWAFMLKHLK
;
A
#
# COMPACT_ATOMS: atom_id res chain seq x y z
N MET A 1 -3.15 25.09 0.47
CA MET A 1 -1.91 24.87 1.26
C MET A 1 -0.80 24.53 0.26
N ALA A 2 0.45 24.98 0.49
CA ALA A 2 1.57 24.59 -0.37
C ALA A 2 1.76 23.06 -0.32
N ASP A 3 2.02 22.45 -1.46
CA ASP A 3 2.32 21.02 -1.54
C ASP A 3 3.66 20.76 -0.83
N ILE A 4 3.66 19.84 0.14
CA ILE A 4 4.87 19.49 0.89
C ILE A 4 5.72 18.59 -0.01
N ALA A 5 6.82 19.13 -0.52
CA ALA A 5 7.78 18.38 -1.32
C ALA A 5 8.57 17.38 -0.45
N PRO A 6 9.01 16.24 -1.00
CA PRO A 6 9.89 15.32 -0.30
C PRO A 6 11.22 16.00 0.05
N THR A 7 11.79 15.66 1.19
CA THR A 7 13.14 16.08 1.58
C THR A 7 14.18 15.49 0.63
N LYS A 8 13.95 14.26 0.17
CA LYS A 8 14.84 13.57 -0.78
C LYS A 8 14.10 12.47 -1.54
N THR A 9 14.51 12.24 -2.78
CA THR A 9 14.11 11.07 -3.59
C THR A 9 15.33 10.19 -3.81
N ILE A 10 15.19 8.88 -3.60
CA ILE A 10 16.27 7.89 -3.72
C ILE A 10 15.78 6.68 -4.49
N VAL A 11 16.60 6.15 -5.41
CA VAL A 11 16.37 4.87 -6.06
C VAL A 11 16.79 3.76 -5.09
N TYR A 12 15.82 2.95 -4.64
CA TYR A 12 16.09 1.85 -3.71
C TYR A 12 16.33 0.51 -4.42
N LYS A 13 15.90 0.41 -5.68
CA LYS A 13 16.06 -0.80 -6.49
C LYS A 13 16.20 -0.45 -7.97
N THR A 14 17.02 -1.23 -8.68
CA THR A 14 17.12 -1.18 -10.14
C THR A 14 16.89 -2.59 -10.71
N VAL A 15 16.03 -2.72 -11.71
CA VAL A 15 15.74 -3.98 -12.42
C VAL A 15 15.96 -3.75 -13.91
N GLY A 16 17.05 -4.28 -14.46
CA GLY A 16 17.51 -3.87 -15.79
C GLY A 16 17.77 -2.37 -15.84
N GLU A 17 17.07 -1.65 -16.70
CA GLU A 17 17.16 -0.19 -16.80
C GLU A 17 16.10 0.54 -15.94
N LEU A 18 15.12 -0.18 -15.41
CA LEU A 18 14.06 0.40 -14.60
C LEU A 18 14.57 0.76 -13.19
N GLN A 19 14.51 2.04 -12.87
CA GLN A 19 14.79 2.56 -11.53
C GLN A 19 13.48 2.66 -10.73
N ILE A 20 13.48 2.16 -9.49
CA ILE A 20 12.33 2.18 -8.58
C ILE A 20 12.67 3.10 -7.40
N PRO A 21 12.11 4.31 -7.35
CA PRO A 21 12.42 5.29 -6.32
C PRO A 21 11.48 5.22 -5.12
N LEU A 22 11.93 5.87 -4.03
CA LEU A 22 11.13 6.29 -2.90
C LEU A 22 11.36 7.75 -2.57
N ASP A 23 10.34 8.40 -2.02
CA ASP A 23 10.38 9.77 -1.50
C ASP A 23 10.45 9.75 0.02
N ILE A 24 11.25 10.61 0.60
CA ILE A 24 11.44 10.73 2.05
C ILE A 24 11.00 12.12 2.49
N TYR A 25 10.20 12.17 3.54
CA TYR A 25 9.74 13.38 4.22
C TYR A 25 10.27 13.36 5.65
N LEU A 26 11.10 14.32 6.01
CA LEU A 26 11.67 14.46 7.35
C LEU A 26 11.19 15.77 7.96
N PRO A 27 11.05 15.86 9.31
CA PRO A 27 10.79 17.13 9.97
C PRO A 27 11.97 18.08 9.81
N ALA A 28 11.69 19.40 9.79
CA ALA A 28 12.72 20.43 9.64
C ALA A 28 13.74 20.38 10.77
N ALA A 29 13.29 20.12 12.01
CA ALA A 29 14.16 19.98 13.17
C ALA A 29 14.19 18.51 13.62
N GLN A 30 15.36 17.89 13.53
CA GLN A 30 15.58 16.51 13.96
C GLN A 30 16.34 16.52 15.29
N SER A 31 15.68 16.13 16.38
CA SER A 31 16.27 16.06 17.72
C SER A 31 16.66 14.65 18.16
N SER A 32 16.16 13.61 17.49
CA SER A 32 16.38 12.19 17.85
C SER A 32 16.22 11.28 16.63
N LYS A 33 16.62 10.02 16.76
CA LYS A 33 16.34 8.98 15.75
C LYS A 33 14.83 8.83 15.57
N LEU A 34 14.33 9.17 14.38
CA LEU A 34 12.91 9.18 14.06
C LEU A 34 12.43 7.75 13.78
N PRO A 35 11.26 7.34 14.28
CA PRO A 35 10.59 6.14 13.79
C PRO A 35 10.14 6.34 12.35
N ILE A 36 9.95 5.26 11.63
CA ILE A 36 9.69 5.27 10.19
C ILE A 36 8.27 4.78 9.91
N LEU A 37 7.53 5.53 9.10
CA LEU A 37 6.33 5.09 8.41
C LEU A 37 6.66 4.89 6.93
N LEU A 38 6.65 3.65 6.46
CA LEU A 38 6.71 3.33 5.03
C LEU A 38 5.29 3.19 4.49
N TRP A 39 4.97 3.92 3.45
CA TRP A 39 3.66 3.89 2.80
C TRP A 39 3.76 3.50 1.33
N TYR A 40 2.81 2.67 0.88
CA TYR A 40 2.63 2.24 -0.50
C TYR A 40 1.32 2.78 -1.06
N HIS A 41 1.36 3.31 -2.30
CA HIS A 41 0.18 3.83 -2.98
C HIS A 41 -0.79 2.72 -3.42
N GLY A 42 -2.04 3.11 -3.69
CA GLY A 42 -3.09 2.26 -4.24
C GLY A 42 -2.98 2.04 -5.75
N GLY A 43 -4.14 1.77 -6.37
CA GLY A 43 -4.25 1.60 -7.83
C GLY A 43 -4.27 0.15 -8.30
N GLY A 44 -4.65 -0.80 -7.43
CA GLY A 44 -4.84 -2.21 -7.80
C GLY A 44 -3.55 -2.96 -8.19
N LEU A 45 -2.37 -2.47 -7.82
CA LEU A 45 -1.06 -2.90 -8.33
C LEU A 45 -0.91 -2.75 -9.87
N LEU A 46 -1.77 -1.94 -10.50
CA LEU A 46 -1.84 -1.75 -11.95
C LEU A 46 -1.39 -0.36 -12.37
N GLN A 47 -1.48 0.60 -11.48
CA GLN A 47 -1.30 2.04 -11.71
C GLN A 47 -0.98 2.76 -10.40
N GLY A 48 -0.53 4.00 -10.48
CA GLY A 48 -0.31 4.86 -9.33
C GLY A 48 1.08 5.48 -9.28
N HIS A 49 1.37 6.17 -8.20
CA HIS A 49 2.63 6.88 -8.01
C HIS A 49 2.85 7.20 -6.52
N ARG A 50 4.09 7.15 -6.04
CA ARG A 50 4.46 7.53 -4.68
C ARG A 50 4.06 8.96 -4.28
N ASN A 51 3.88 9.88 -5.24
CA ASN A 51 3.40 11.24 -4.95
C ASN A 51 1.89 11.31 -4.61
N GLN A 52 1.17 10.16 -4.63
CA GLN A 52 -0.23 10.06 -4.19
C GLN A 52 -0.36 9.93 -2.66
N LEU A 53 0.74 10.02 -1.92
CA LEU A 53 0.73 10.13 -0.47
C LEU A 53 -0.22 11.27 -0.05
N THR A 54 -1.17 10.95 0.83
CA THR A 54 -2.23 11.89 1.22
C THR A 54 -1.69 13.10 2.00
N PRO A 55 -2.36 14.26 1.96
CA PRO A 55 -1.89 15.48 2.64
C PRO A 55 -1.63 15.29 4.14
N TRP A 56 -2.50 14.57 4.84
CA TRP A 56 -2.35 14.34 6.28
C TRP A 56 -1.12 13.46 6.61
N MET A 57 -0.79 12.50 5.74
CA MET A 57 0.42 11.70 5.91
C MET A 57 1.70 12.48 5.61
N ARG A 58 1.69 13.40 4.61
CA ARG A 58 2.85 14.28 4.36
C ARG A 58 3.12 15.21 5.54
N LYS A 59 2.05 15.76 6.15
CA LYS A 59 2.16 16.60 7.33
C LYS A 59 2.72 15.86 8.55
N ALA A 60 2.53 14.53 8.61
CA ALA A 60 2.92 13.72 9.75
C ALA A 60 4.44 13.73 10.03
N ALA A 61 5.26 13.94 9.01
CA ALA A 61 6.70 14.12 9.22
C ALA A 61 6.97 15.20 10.26
N GLU A 62 6.29 16.35 10.14
CA GLU A 62 6.45 17.46 11.08
C GLU A 62 5.56 17.31 12.32
N SER A 63 4.27 16.95 12.16
CA SER A 63 3.31 16.93 13.28
C SER A 63 3.53 15.77 14.24
N GLN A 64 3.95 14.60 13.74
CA GLN A 64 4.20 13.39 14.54
C GLN A 64 5.68 13.15 14.85
N LYS A 65 6.59 13.97 14.28
CA LYS A 65 8.05 13.82 14.43
C LYS A 65 8.52 12.42 14.03
N ILE A 66 8.18 12.00 12.80
CA ILE A 66 8.53 10.72 12.20
C ILE A 66 9.18 10.92 10.83
N ALA A 67 9.89 9.91 10.33
CA ALA A 67 10.25 9.84 8.93
C ALA A 67 9.10 9.19 8.15
N VAL A 68 8.53 9.89 7.17
CA VAL A 68 7.53 9.31 6.26
C VAL A 68 8.21 8.97 4.95
N ILE A 69 8.02 7.74 4.47
CA ILE A 69 8.59 7.24 3.23
C ILE A 69 7.44 6.77 2.34
N SER A 70 7.41 7.25 1.10
CA SER A 70 6.46 6.82 0.09
C SER A 70 7.21 6.14 -1.04
N ALA A 71 6.89 4.88 -1.36
CA ALA A 71 7.63 4.08 -2.32
C ALA A 71 6.81 3.69 -3.54
N ASP A 72 7.46 3.72 -4.72
CA ASP A 72 6.97 3.06 -5.92
C ASP A 72 7.27 1.55 -5.87
N TYR A 73 6.59 0.80 -6.71
CA TYR A 73 6.77 -0.64 -6.94
C TYR A 73 6.33 -0.98 -8.37
N ARG A 74 6.83 -2.07 -8.95
CA ARG A 74 6.45 -2.49 -10.32
C ARG A 74 4.98 -2.84 -10.44
N PHE A 75 4.42 -2.72 -11.65
CA PHE A 75 3.01 -2.94 -11.91
C PHE A 75 2.71 -4.23 -12.66
N ALA A 76 1.58 -4.83 -12.31
CA ALA A 76 0.94 -5.85 -13.11
C ALA A 76 0.25 -5.20 -14.36
N PRO A 77 0.05 -5.94 -15.45
CA PRO A 77 0.37 -7.36 -15.66
C PRO A 77 1.80 -7.61 -16.17
N GLN A 78 2.64 -6.59 -16.35
CA GLN A 78 4.01 -6.77 -16.84
C GLN A 78 4.80 -7.67 -15.88
N VAL A 79 4.60 -7.50 -14.56
CA VAL A 79 5.12 -8.41 -13.53
C VAL A 79 3.98 -9.06 -12.75
N GLY A 80 4.23 -10.19 -12.09
CA GLY A 80 3.27 -10.83 -11.21
C GLY A 80 3.30 -10.28 -9.78
N VAL A 81 2.28 -10.62 -8.98
CA VAL A 81 2.20 -10.21 -7.57
C VAL A 81 3.43 -10.66 -6.76
N ALA A 82 4.05 -11.79 -7.13
CA ALA A 82 5.28 -12.28 -6.49
C ALA A 82 6.47 -11.32 -6.67
N ASP A 83 6.61 -10.74 -7.88
CA ASP A 83 7.67 -9.78 -8.17
C ASP A 83 7.44 -8.46 -7.44
N ILE A 84 6.17 -8.04 -7.31
CA ILE A 84 5.79 -6.83 -6.56
C ILE A 84 6.10 -7.00 -5.07
N VAL A 85 5.82 -8.19 -4.51
CA VAL A 85 6.21 -8.51 -3.12
C VAL A 85 7.72 -8.50 -2.95
N GLN A 86 8.48 -8.95 -3.95
CA GLN A 86 9.94 -8.84 -3.92
C GLN A 86 10.39 -7.37 -3.89
N ASP A 87 9.71 -6.47 -4.62
CA ASP A 87 10.01 -5.03 -4.55
C ASP A 87 9.77 -4.47 -3.14
N VAL A 88 8.68 -4.89 -2.49
CA VAL A 88 8.37 -4.52 -1.09
C VAL A 88 9.44 -5.02 -0.14
N GLN A 89 9.88 -6.29 -0.27
CA GLN A 89 10.95 -6.87 0.54
C GLN A 89 12.28 -6.13 0.35
N ASP A 90 12.61 -5.79 -0.88
CA ASP A 90 13.82 -5.03 -1.23
C ASP A 90 13.77 -3.60 -0.68
N GLY A 91 12.59 -2.95 -0.76
CA GLY A 91 12.37 -1.62 -0.19
C GLY A 91 12.55 -1.60 1.34
N VAL A 92 11.97 -2.57 2.05
CA VAL A 92 12.13 -2.68 3.50
C VAL A 92 13.58 -3.01 3.86
N ARG A 93 14.24 -3.90 3.11
CA ARG A 93 15.67 -4.19 3.32
C ARG A 93 16.50 -2.92 3.16
N PHE A 94 16.32 -2.19 2.05
CA PHE A 94 17.02 -0.93 1.79
C PHE A 94 16.83 0.08 2.93
N ILE A 95 15.59 0.27 3.40
CA ILE A 95 15.28 1.16 4.52
C ILE A 95 16.06 0.76 5.77
N ARG A 96 16.16 -0.53 6.05
CA ARG A 96 16.81 -1.06 7.25
C ARG A 96 18.32 -1.02 7.20
N THR A 97 18.92 -1.20 6.03
CA THR A 97 20.37 -1.44 5.93
C THR A 97 21.15 -0.35 5.22
N GLU A 98 20.49 0.46 4.37
CA GLU A 98 21.18 1.37 3.45
C GLU A 98 20.70 2.81 3.56
N LEU A 99 19.40 3.04 3.77
CA LEU A 99 18.79 4.37 3.71
C LEU A 99 19.51 5.41 4.58
N ALA A 100 19.94 5.04 5.78
CA ALA A 100 20.61 5.95 6.70
C ALA A 100 21.87 6.59 6.08
N SER A 101 22.64 5.82 5.28
CA SER A 101 23.87 6.31 4.63
C SER A 101 23.59 7.30 3.49
N HIS A 102 22.36 7.35 2.99
CA HIS A 102 21.93 8.28 1.95
C HIS A 102 21.39 9.61 2.51
N LEU A 103 21.22 9.74 3.83
CA LEU A 103 20.76 10.97 4.47
C LEU A 103 21.94 11.88 4.85
N GLU A 104 21.71 13.19 4.89
CA GLU A 104 22.71 14.16 5.39
C GLU A 104 23.13 13.83 6.82
N ASN A 105 22.17 13.46 7.67
CA ASN A 105 22.41 12.93 9.01
C ASN A 105 22.08 11.43 9.03
N PRO A 106 23.07 10.53 9.03
CA PRO A 106 22.84 9.07 9.08
C PRO A 106 22.14 8.61 10.37
N ASN A 107 22.11 9.44 11.42
CA ASN A 107 21.42 9.14 12.66
C ASN A 107 19.98 9.71 12.72
N ALA A 108 19.49 10.31 11.62
CA ALA A 108 18.16 10.92 11.58
C ALA A 108 17.01 9.93 11.84
N ILE A 109 17.18 8.69 11.40
CA ILE A 109 16.15 7.64 11.46
C ILE A 109 16.55 6.47 12.35
N ASP A 110 15.56 5.74 12.87
CA ASP A 110 15.75 4.46 13.56
C ASP A 110 15.07 3.34 12.74
N PRO A 111 15.84 2.59 11.95
CA PRO A 111 15.28 1.54 11.07
C PRO A 111 14.72 0.33 11.81
N THR A 112 14.91 0.24 13.14
CA THR A 112 14.31 -0.82 13.97
C THR A 112 12.88 -0.49 14.37
N ARG A 113 12.46 0.77 14.22
CA ARG A 113 11.13 1.29 14.56
C ARG A 113 10.35 1.56 13.28
N LEU A 114 9.89 0.49 12.63
CA LEU A 114 9.25 0.51 11.31
C LEU A 114 7.76 0.19 11.40
N ALA A 115 6.93 1.13 10.96
CA ALA A 115 5.53 0.92 10.58
C ALA A 115 5.41 0.79 9.06
N VAL A 116 4.48 -0.05 8.59
CA VAL A 116 4.15 -0.14 7.16
C VAL A 116 2.67 0.13 6.97
N SER A 117 2.35 1.07 6.09
CA SER A 117 0.99 1.46 5.72
C SER A 117 0.82 1.43 4.20
N GLY A 118 -0.40 1.63 3.76
CA GLY A 118 -0.72 1.81 2.36
C GLY A 118 -2.22 1.84 2.15
N SER A 119 -2.63 2.44 1.03
CA SER A 119 -4.03 2.62 0.67
C SER A 119 -4.43 1.63 -0.42
N SER A 120 -5.62 0.99 -0.29
CA SER A 120 -6.15 0.07 -1.32
C SER A 120 -5.18 -1.11 -1.57
N ALA A 121 -4.67 -1.26 -2.79
CA ALA A 121 -3.62 -2.23 -3.10
C ALA A 121 -2.33 -2.00 -2.30
N GLY A 122 -2.00 -0.76 -1.91
CA GLY A 122 -0.90 -0.47 -0.98
C GLY A 122 -1.19 -1.03 0.43
N GLY A 123 -2.44 -1.05 0.86
CA GLY A 123 -2.87 -1.73 2.09
C GLY A 123 -2.66 -3.24 2.03
N TYR A 124 -2.84 -3.84 0.85
CA TYR A 124 -2.47 -5.24 0.60
C TYR A 124 -0.96 -5.45 0.78
N LEU A 125 -0.12 -4.55 0.25
CA LEU A 125 1.33 -4.63 0.43
C LEU A 125 1.76 -4.45 1.89
N ALA A 126 1.06 -3.61 2.66
CA ALA A 126 1.29 -3.47 4.09
C ALA A 126 0.99 -4.78 4.84
N LEU A 127 -0.11 -5.45 4.53
CA LEU A 127 -0.46 -6.77 5.09
C LEU A 127 0.54 -7.86 4.70
N LEU A 128 0.96 -7.90 3.42
CA LEU A 128 2.00 -8.81 2.94
C LEU A 128 3.34 -8.57 3.64
N SER A 129 3.66 -7.30 3.96
CA SER A 129 4.85 -6.97 4.76
C SER A 129 4.78 -7.62 6.16
N GLY A 130 3.62 -7.60 6.80
CA GLY A 130 3.40 -8.29 8.06
C GLY A 130 3.47 -9.81 7.99
N LEU A 131 3.15 -10.41 6.83
CA LEU A 131 3.18 -11.86 6.63
C LEU A 131 4.57 -12.37 6.23
N TYR A 132 5.26 -11.69 5.32
CA TYR A 132 6.39 -12.26 4.56
C TYR A 132 7.71 -11.50 4.71
N ILE A 133 7.80 -10.49 5.56
CA ILE A 133 9.06 -9.81 5.87
C ILE A 133 9.58 -10.29 7.23
N ASP A 134 10.88 -10.57 7.31
CA ASP A 134 11.57 -10.93 8.54
C ASP A 134 12.85 -10.07 8.70
N PRO A 135 13.03 -9.42 9.86
CA PRO A 135 12.07 -9.27 10.95
C PRO A 135 10.82 -8.51 10.51
N LYS A 136 9.68 -8.80 11.13
CA LYS A 136 8.40 -8.14 10.81
C LYS A 136 8.46 -6.64 11.12
N PRO A 137 7.62 -5.79 10.45
CA PRO A 137 7.36 -4.44 10.94
C PRO A 137 6.80 -4.47 12.36
N ASN A 138 7.01 -3.40 13.12
CA ASN A 138 6.46 -3.29 14.48
C ASN A 138 4.93 -3.20 14.48
N VAL A 139 4.37 -2.59 13.44
CA VAL A 139 2.92 -2.36 13.26
C VAL A 139 2.61 -2.23 11.77
N ILE A 140 1.43 -2.67 11.36
CA ILE A 140 0.89 -2.48 10.01
C ILE A 140 -0.40 -1.66 10.06
N LEU A 141 -0.60 -0.77 9.08
CA LEU A 141 -1.70 0.19 9.08
C LEU A 141 -2.39 0.23 7.71
N PRO A 142 -3.05 -0.86 7.28
CA PRO A 142 -3.75 -0.91 6.00
C PRO A 142 -4.99 -0.01 5.97
N ILE A 143 -5.10 0.79 4.90
CA ILE A 143 -6.21 1.71 4.67
C ILE A 143 -7.02 1.17 3.48
N TYR A 144 -8.31 0.86 3.70
CA TYR A 144 -9.25 0.22 2.78
C TYR A 144 -8.59 -0.84 1.88
N PRO A 145 -7.93 -1.86 2.48
CA PRO A 145 -7.05 -2.77 1.76
C PRO A 145 -7.79 -3.75 0.87
N ILE A 146 -7.23 -4.08 -0.30
CA ILE A 146 -7.45 -5.37 -0.94
C ILE A 146 -6.87 -6.44 -0.02
N THR A 147 -7.51 -7.61 0.12
CA THR A 147 -6.99 -8.71 0.95
C THR A 147 -7.12 -10.08 0.30
N ASP A 148 -8.04 -10.22 -0.65
CA ASP A 148 -8.27 -11.46 -1.38
C ASP A 148 -8.57 -11.16 -2.87
N PRO A 149 -7.60 -11.31 -3.78
CA PRO A 149 -7.82 -11.09 -5.21
C PRO A 149 -8.76 -12.14 -5.84
N LEU A 150 -9.04 -13.23 -5.14
CA LEU A 150 -9.98 -14.29 -5.51
C LEU A 150 -11.27 -14.25 -4.67
N GLY A 151 -11.47 -13.20 -3.89
CA GLY A 151 -12.69 -12.94 -3.14
C GLY A 151 -13.86 -12.57 -4.06
N THR A 152 -15.06 -12.70 -3.53
CA THR A 152 -16.31 -12.50 -4.29
C THR A 152 -16.37 -11.14 -4.97
N PHE A 153 -15.87 -10.08 -4.33
CA PHE A 153 -15.84 -8.75 -4.90
C PHE A 153 -15.05 -8.69 -6.22
N PHE A 154 -13.88 -9.31 -6.29
CA PHE A 154 -12.97 -9.24 -7.45
C PHE A 154 -13.19 -10.34 -8.49
N THR A 155 -14.03 -11.33 -8.19
CA THR A 155 -14.38 -12.43 -9.13
C THR A 155 -15.75 -12.23 -9.78
N ASN A 156 -16.45 -11.16 -9.45
CA ASN A 156 -17.69 -10.75 -10.10
C ASN A 156 -17.57 -9.31 -10.62
N PRO A 157 -18.06 -9.03 -11.83
CA PRO A 157 -18.08 -7.68 -12.39
C PRO A 157 -18.77 -6.70 -11.45
N GLN A 158 -18.15 -5.55 -11.23
CA GLN A 158 -18.67 -4.49 -10.40
C GLN A 158 -18.95 -3.23 -11.24
N PRO A 159 -19.91 -2.39 -10.85
CA PRO A 159 -20.03 -1.04 -11.40
C PRO A 159 -18.74 -0.24 -11.21
N PRO A 160 -18.50 0.79 -12.04
CA PRO A 160 -17.35 1.64 -11.86
C PRO A 160 -17.32 2.26 -10.47
N ALA A 161 -16.20 2.13 -9.77
CA ALA A 161 -16.03 2.63 -8.42
C ALA A 161 -16.31 4.14 -8.34
N MET A 162 -16.93 4.57 -7.23
CA MET A 162 -17.22 5.98 -6.94
C MET A 162 -18.04 6.67 -8.05
N GLY A 163 -18.86 5.91 -8.80
CA GLY A 163 -19.67 6.44 -9.90
C GLY A 163 -18.86 6.99 -11.08
N ARG A 164 -17.58 6.63 -11.20
CA ARG A 164 -16.72 7.09 -12.31
C ARG A 164 -17.14 6.47 -13.64
N THR A 165 -16.86 7.18 -14.73
CA THR A 165 -17.07 6.67 -16.08
C THR A 165 -15.90 5.80 -16.50
N ILE A 166 -16.16 4.62 -17.07
CA ILE A 166 -15.15 3.81 -17.73
C ILE A 166 -14.80 4.47 -19.06
N ARG A 167 -13.52 4.75 -19.29
CA ARG A 167 -13.04 5.24 -20.59
C ARG A 167 -12.93 4.08 -21.60
N PRO A 168 -12.85 4.38 -22.91
CA PRO A 168 -12.72 3.34 -23.94
C PRO A 168 -11.57 2.36 -23.65
N ARG A 169 -11.80 1.06 -23.90
CA ARG A 169 -10.79 0.02 -23.61
C ARG A 169 -9.51 0.20 -24.42
N GLU A 170 -9.62 0.79 -25.60
CA GLU A 170 -8.49 1.08 -26.48
C GLU A 170 -7.46 1.97 -25.80
N GLU A 171 -7.86 2.83 -24.87
CA GLU A 171 -6.96 3.72 -24.15
C GLU A 171 -6.07 2.98 -23.13
N VAL A 172 -6.47 1.77 -22.71
CA VAL A 172 -5.70 0.96 -21.74
C VAL A 172 -5.08 -0.29 -22.40
N ALA A 173 -5.34 -0.54 -23.66
CA ALA A 173 -4.94 -1.77 -24.34
C ALA A 173 -3.42 -2.03 -24.28
N GLU A 174 -2.60 -0.99 -24.46
CA GLU A 174 -1.15 -1.10 -24.39
C GLU A 174 -0.65 -1.53 -23.00
N PHE A 175 -1.35 -1.15 -21.92
CA PHE A 175 -0.97 -1.48 -20.55
C PHE A 175 -1.39 -2.90 -20.13
N LEU A 176 -2.25 -3.55 -20.93
CA LEU A 176 -2.69 -4.92 -20.71
C LEU A 176 -1.73 -5.96 -21.33
N ASP A 177 -0.78 -5.52 -22.16
CA ASP A 177 0.25 -6.40 -22.71
C ASP A 177 1.20 -6.87 -21.59
N PRO A 178 1.21 -8.20 -21.28
CA PRO A 178 2.03 -8.75 -20.21
C PRO A 178 3.53 -8.81 -20.57
N ASP A 179 3.87 -8.65 -21.84
CA ASP A 179 5.23 -8.70 -22.37
C ASP A 179 5.85 -7.30 -22.60
N ALA A 180 5.06 -6.25 -22.39
CA ALA A 180 5.57 -4.88 -22.43
C ALA A 180 6.59 -4.63 -21.31
N ALA A 181 7.46 -3.63 -21.50
CA ALA A 181 8.46 -3.26 -20.50
C ALA A 181 7.80 -2.92 -19.15
N PRO A 182 8.29 -3.46 -18.04
CA PRO A 182 7.78 -3.14 -16.71
C PRO A 182 7.94 -1.65 -16.39
N VAL A 183 6.95 -1.10 -15.68
CA VAL A 183 7.01 0.25 -15.11
C VAL A 183 6.73 0.19 -13.61
N ALA A 184 7.19 1.19 -12.85
CA ALA A 184 7.00 1.26 -11.39
C ALA A 184 6.11 2.42 -10.95
N ASN A 185 5.73 3.30 -11.86
CA ASN A 185 4.78 4.38 -11.63
C ASN A 185 4.22 4.89 -12.95
N ASN A 186 3.18 5.71 -12.88
CA ASN A 186 2.66 6.44 -14.02
C ASN A 186 2.15 7.82 -13.59
N PRO A 187 2.23 8.85 -14.47
CA PRO A 187 1.64 10.16 -14.22
C PRO A 187 0.13 10.08 -13.94
N ASN A 188 -0.39 11.05 -13.18
CA ASN A 188 -1.82 11.10 -12.83
C ASN A 188 -2.75 11.33 -14.05
N ASP A 189 -2.24 11.93 -15.12
CA ASP A 189 -2.93 12.18 -16.40
C ASP A 189 -2.77 11.02 -17.40
N SER A 190 -1.98 10.01 -17.09
CA SER A 190 -1.79 8.83 -17.94
C SER A 190 -3.10 8.06 -18.12
N PRO A 191 -3.42 7.58 -19.32
CA PRO A 191 -4.54 6.66 -19.57
C PRO A 191 -4.47 5.39 -18.70
N ARG A 192 -3.29 4.98 -18.25
CA ARG A 192 -3.08 3.86 -17.32
C ARG A 192 -3.92 3.99 -16.04
N GLN A 193 -4.25 5.22 -15.61
CA GLN A 193 -5.15 5.48 -14.47
C GLN A 193 -6.56 4.90 -14.62
N ASN A 194 -6.92 4.37 -15.79
CA ASN A 194 -8.20 3.72 -16.04
C ASN A 194 -8.14 2.20 -15.93
N MET A 195 -6.95 1.60 -15.75
CA MET A 195 -6.82 0.14 -15.67
C MET A 195 -7.64 -0.46 -14.52
N TYR A 196 -7.71 0.25 -13.37
CA TYR A 196 -8.50 -0.22 -12.24
C TYR A 196 -9.99 -0.37 -12.57
N MET A 197 -10.57 0.60 -13.28
CA MET A 197 -11.99 0.56 -13.66
C MET A 197 -12.30 -0.58 -14.62
N HIS A 198 -11.42 -0.84 -15.59
CA HIS A 198 -11.54 -1.98 -16.50
C HIS A 198 -11.38 -3.31 -15.75
N MET A 199 -10.39 -3.42 -14.89
CA MET A 199 -10.18 -4.60 -14.06
C MET A 199 -11.41 -4.93 -13.23
N GLN A 200 -12.04 -3.92 -12.61
CA GLN A 200 -13.24 -4.08 -11.78
C GLN A 200 -14.45 -4.51 -12.62
N ALA A 201 -14.67 -3.89 -13.78
CA ALA A 201 -15.75 -4.24 -14.70
C ALA A 201 -15.59 -5.65 -15.29
N ASP A 202 -14.35 -6.09 -15.51
CA ASP A 202 -14.04 -7.39 -16.10
C ASP A 202 -13.83 -8.50 -15.04
N ALA A 203 -13.86 -8.17 -13.75
CA ALA A 203 -13.52 -9.09 -12.66
C ALA A 203 -12.16 -9.80 -12.87
N SER A 204 -11.15 -9.07 -13.33
CA SER A 204 -9.91 -9.65 -13.86
C SER A 204 -8.69 -9.47 -12.95
N LEU A 205 -8.86 -9.06 -11.68
CA LEU A 205 -7.76 -8.74 -10.77
C LEU A 205 -6.73 -9.88 -10.64
N ALA A 206 -7.21 -11.08 -10.31
CA ALA A 206 -6.34 -12.23 -10.10
C ALA A 206 -5.54 -12.59 -11.36
N LYS A 207 -6.19 -12.50 -12.54
CA LYS A 207 -5.54 -12.73 -13.84
C LYS A 207 -4.43 -11.70 -14.09
N LEU A 208 -4.71 -10.41 -13.90
CA LEU A 208 -3.74 -9.34 -14.11
C LEU A 208 -2.56 -9.46 -13.12
N TRP A 209 -2.81 -9.87 -11.88
CA TRP A 209 -1.77 -10.12 -10.88
C TRP A 209 -0.97 -11.41 -11.13
N LYS A 210 -1.31 -12.18 -12.17
CA LYS A 210 -0.72 -13.49 -12.46
C LYS A 210 -0.82 -14.44 -11.25
N VAL A 211 -1.97 -14.40 -10.55
CA VAL A 211 -2.27 -15.37 -9.49
C VAL A 211 -2.49 -16.72 -10.12
N SER A 212 -1.85 -17.76 -9.58
CA SER A 212 -1.96 -19.12 -10.11
C SER A 212 -3.41 -19.62 -10.08
N GLU A 213 -3.80 -20.38 -11.10
CA GLU A 213 -5.09 -21.10 -11.12
C GLU A 213 -5.10 -22.31 -10.17
N ASP A 214 -3.92 -22.82 -9.78
CA ASP A 214 -3.82 -23.83 -8.72
C ASP A 214 -4.20 -23.23 -7.36
N PRO A 215 -5.26 -23.74 -6.70
CA PRO A 215 -5.73 -23.20 -5.43
C PRO A 215 -4.69 -23.27 -4.32
N ALA A 216 -3.79 -24.24 -4.32
CA ALA A 216 -2.74 -24.37 -3.32
C ALA A 216 -1.68 -23.28 -3.47
N ALA A 217 -1.26 -22.98 -4.70
CA ALA A 217 -0.33 -21.90 -5.01
C ALA A 217 -0.97 -20.51 -4.83
N ALA A 218 -2.26 -20.37 -5.16
CA ALA A 218 -3.01 -19.13 -5.00
C ALA A 218 -3.25 -18.74 -3.54
N ARG A 219 -3.27 -19.73 -2.62
CA ARG A 219 -3.62 -19.54 -1.21
C ARG A 219 -2.80 -18.44 -0.54
N LYS A 220 -1.51 -18.34 -0.84
CA LYS A 220 -0.62 -17.35 -0.22
C LYS A 220 -1.03 -15.91 -0.48
N TRP A 221 -1.83 -15.65 -1.51
CA TRP A 221 -2.32 -14.33 -1.89
C TRP A 221 -3.69 -13.97 -1.29
N ARG A 222 -4.32 -14.90 -0.55
CA ARG A 222 -5.60 -14.76 0.14
C ARG A 222 -5.34 -14.56 1.63
N LEU A 223 -5.24 -13.31 2.08
CA LEU A 223 -4.55 -12.96 3.32
C LEU A 223 -5.23 -13.47 4.58
N SER A 224 -6.56 -13.42 4.68
CA SER A 224 -7.30 -13.90 5.85
C SER A 224 -6.97 -15.35 6.20
N ARG A 225 -6.71 -16.18 5.17
CA ARG A 225 -6.37 -17.60 5.32
C ARG A 225 -4.95 -17.83 5.85
N ASN A 226 -4.07 -16.84 5.72
CA ASN A 226 -2.66 -16.93 6.11
C ASN A 226 -2.39 -16.39 7.52
N VAL A 227 -3.31 -15.63 8.10
CA VAL A 227 -3.22 -15.10 9.48
C VAL A 227 -3.00 -16.21 10.49
N TYR A 228 -3.70 -17.33 10.33
CA TYR A 228 -3.63 -18.49 11.23
C TYR A 228 -2.27 -19.21 11.19
N GLN A 229 -1.51 -19.05 10.12
CA GLN A 229 -0.21 -19.71 9.94
C GLN A 229 0.97 -18.81 10.28
N SER A 230 0.81 -17.50 10.10
CA SER A 230 1.85 -16.51 10.32
C SER A 230 1.27 -15.34 11.11
N ARG A 231 1.65 -15.26 12.39
CA ARG A 231 1.18 -14.18 13.26
C ARG A 231 1.56 -12.82 12.68
N LEU A 232 0.55 -12.02 12.32
CA LEU A 232 0.73 -10.64 11.91
C LEU A 232 1.16 -9.74 13.07
N PRO A 233 1.86 -8.63 12.81
CA PRO A 233 2.04 -7.57 13.80
C PRO A 233 0.69 -6.99 14.25
N PRO A 234 0.64 -6.21 15.35
CA PRO A 234 -0.49 -5.36 15.65
C PRO A 234 -0.92 -4.54 14.45
N ALA A 235 -2.22 -4.36 14.24
CA ALA A 235 -2.70 -3.69 13.05
C ALA A 235 -3.80 -2.66 13.34
N TYR A 236 -3.74 -1.54 12.59
CA TYR A 236 -4.83 -0.59 12.49
C TYR A 236 -5.45 -0.67 11.11
N PHE A 237 -6.76 -0.80 11.03
CA PHE A 237 -7.53 -0.78 9.80
C PHE A 237 -8.45 0.43 9.73
N LEU A 238 -8.54 1.04 8.56
CA LEU A 238 -9.54 2.04 8.20
C LEU A 238 -10.24 1.60 6.92
N HIS A 239 -11.57 1.43 6.93
CA HIS A 239 -12.31 1.05 5.74
C HIS A 239 -13.75 1.56 5.80
N GLY A 240 -14.17 2.37 4.82
CA GLY A 240 -15.53 2.86 4.73
C GLY A 240 -16.53 1.74 4.40
N ASP A 241 -17.70 1.73 5.02
CA ASP A 241 -18.64 0.62 4.85
C ASP A 241 -19.49 0.71 3.57
N ALA A 242 -19.36 1.80 2.82
CA ALA A 242 -19.96 2.00 1.51
C ALA A 242 -18.91 2.03 0.36
N ASP A 243 -17.75 1.42 0.59
CA ASP A 243 -16.66 1.39 -0.38
C ASP A 243 -17.04 0.61 -1.64
N THR A 244 -17.02 1.30 -2.79
CA THR A 244 -17.39 0.76 -4.09
C THR A 244 -16.19 0.33 -4.94
N ALA A 245 -14.97 0.65 -4.50
CA ALA A 245 -13.72 0.23 -5.15
C ALA A 245 -13.17 -1.07 -4.55
N VAL A 246 -13.24 -1.22 -3.23
CA VAL A 246 -12.84 -2.43 -2.50
C VAL A 246 -13.92 -2.72 -1.47
N GLY A 247 -14.68 -3.79 -1.65
CA GLY A 247 -15.75 -4.14 -0.71
C GLY A 247 -15.22 -4.29 0.71
N VAL A 248 -15.95 -3.73 1.69
CA VAL A 248 -15.53 -3.67 3.10
C VAL A 248 -15.30 -5.06 3.73
N GLU A 249 -15.94 -6.09 3.19
CA GLU A 249 -15.72 -7.49 3.60
C GLU A 249 -14.27 -7.94 3.44
N GLN A 250 -13.51 -7.32 2.56
CA GLN A 250 -12.08 -7.56 2.40
C GLN A 250 -11.32 -7.28 3.72
N ALA A 251 -11.59 -6.16 4.36
CA ALA A 251 -11.01 -5.85 5.68
C ALA A 251 -11.65 -6.70 6.79
N ASP A 252 -13.00 -6.84 6.79
CA ASP A 252 -13.73 -7.58 7.83
C ASP A 252 -13.19 -9.02 8.00
N GLU A 253 -12.88 -9.73 6.90
CA GLU A 253 -12.35 -11.10 6.93
C GLU A 253 -10.96 -11.18 7.58
N VAL A 254 -10.05 -10.27 7.26
CA VAL A 254 -8.70 -10.28 7.85
C VAL A 254 -8.74 -9.84 9.30
N VAL A 255 -9.51 -8.81 9.63
CA VAL A 255 -9.72 -8.35 11.00
C VAL A 255 -10.29 -9.48 11.86
N GLY A 256 -11.34 -10.18 11.37
CA GLY A 256 -11.92 -11.33 12.07
C GLY A 256 -10.90 -12.44 12.33
N ALA A 257 -10.06 -12.77 11.33
CA ALA A 257 -9.01 -13.77 11.47
C ALA A 257 -7.93 -13.33 12.48
N MET A 258 -7.52 -12.06 12.47
CA MET A 258 -6.52 -11.52 13.41
C MET A 258 -7.05 -11.55 14.86
N LEU A 259 -8.29 -11.10 15.08
CA LEU A 259 -8.94 -11.17 16.40
C LEU A 259 -9.07 -12.60 16.90
N GLY A 260 -9.43 -13.55 16.01
CA GLY A 260 -9.48 -14.97 16.32
C GLY A 260 -8.12 -15.57 16.71
N CYS A 261 -7.01 -14.96 16.28
CA CYS A 261 -5.64 -15.33 16.66
C CYS A 261 -5.12 -14.55 17.89
N GLY A 262 -5.93 -13.71 18.54
CA GLY A 262 -5.51 -12.89 19.67
C GLY A 262 -4.50 -11.81 19.30
N ILE A 263 -4.51 -11.34 18.05
CA ILE A 263 -3.66 -10.24 17.57
C ILE A 263 -4.37 -8.93 17.89
N GLU A 264 -3.63 -7.95 18.38
CA GLU A 264 -4.19 -6.62 18.64
C GLU A 264 -4.57 -5.91 17.34
N VAL A 265 -5.85 -5.54 17.22
CA VAL A 265 -6.39 -4.81 16.07
C VAL A 265 -7.22 -3.63 16.53
N GLN A 266 -6.93 -2.46 15.96
CA GLN A 266 -7.82 -1.30 15.97
C GLN A 266 -8.49 -1.20 14.61
N TYR A 267 -9.83 -1.21 14.55
CA TYR A 267 -10.56 -1.15 13.29
C TYR A 267 -11.56 0.01 13.30
N GLU A 268 -11.37 0.96 12.39
CA GLU A 268 -12.32 2.03 12.12
C GLU A 268 -13.08 1.74 10.82
N ARG A 269 -14.42 1.70 10.95
CA ARG A 269 -15.35 1.41 9.85
C ARG A 269 -16.39 2.54 9.73
N PRO A 270 -16.01 3.71 9.16
CA PRO A 270 -16.90 4.87 9.07
C PRO A 270 -18.12 4.60 8.19
N ASN A 271 -19.30 4.90 8.73
CA ASN A 271 -20.58 4.65 8.08
C ASN A 271 -20.78 5.57 6.87
N GLY A 272 -21.25 5.00 5.74
CA GLY A 272 -21.58 5.72 4.50
C GLY A 272 -20.37 6.31 3.78
N LYS A 273 -19.14 5.92 4.14
CA LYS A 273 -17.93 6.41 3.47
C LYS A 273 -17.52 5.46 2.36
N ASP A 274 -17.22 6.03 1.20
CA ASP A 274 -16.69 5.35 0.03
C ASP A 274 -15.15 5.39 0.05
N HIS A 275 -14.51 4.82 -0.96
CA HIS A 275 -13.06 4.78 -1.16
C HIS A 275 -12.44 6.19 -1.14
N PHE A 276 -11.15 6.30 -0.78
CA PHE A 276 -10.45 7.58 -0.61
C PHE A 276 -11.04 8.51 0.46
N LEU A 277 -11.69 7.95 1.47
CA LEU A 277 -12.30 8.71 2.56
C LEU A 277 -11.28 9.60 3.33
N ASP A 278 -9.99 9.30 3.21
CA ASP A 278 -8.85 9.99 3.83
C ASP A 278 -8.12 10.97 2.89
N ALA A 279 -8.59 11.15 1.65
CA ALA A 279 -7.89 11.97 0.64
C ALA A 279 -8.11 13.48 0.80
N GLY A 280 -9.07 13.89 1.62
CA GLY A 280 -9.38 15.30 1.83
C GLY A 280 -8.24 16.09 2.47
N PRO A 281 -8.04 17.37 2.10
CA PRO A 281 -6.93 18.19 2.62
C PRO A 281 -7.03 18.47 4.13
N GLU A 282 -8.23 18.40 4.69
CA GLU A 282 -8.52 18.62 6.11
C GLU A 282 -8.70 17.31 6.90
N TYR A 283 -8.50 16.16 6.23
CA TYR A 283 -8.58 14.88 6.93
C TYR A 283 -7.41 14.75 7.91
N GLU A 284 -7.71 14.27 9.09
CA GLU A 284 -6.74 13.92 10.14
C GLU A 284 -7.27 12.67 10.87
N ASN A 285 -6.37 11.84 11.40
CA ASN A 285 -6.75 10.66 12.16
C ASN A 285 -5.81 10.45 13.35
N GLU A 286 -6.22 10.99 14.50
CA GLU A 286 -5.45 10.88 15.74
C GLU A 286 -5.36 9.43 16.26
N VAL A 287 -6.39 8.62 16.04
CA VAL A 287 -6.43 7.20 16.44
C VAL A 287 -5.37 6.40 15.70
N PHE A 288 -5.24 6.65 14.39
CA PHE A 288 -4.18 6.05 13.56
C PHE A 288 -2.79 6.36 14.13
N TRP A 289 -2.50 7.64 14.40
CA TRP A 289 -1.20 8.06 14.91
C TRP A 289 -0.93 7.53 16.30
N ALA A 290 -1.91 7.59 17.20
CA ALA A 290 -1.79 7.07 18.56
C ALA A 290 -1.49 5.56 18.56
N PHE A 291 -2.19 4.79 17.72
CA PHE A 291 -1.97 3.36 17.58
C PHE A 291 -0.57 3.07 17.02
N MET A 292 -0.18 3.72 15.94
CA MET A 292 1.15 3.56 15.34
C MET A 292 2.27 3.85 16.35
N LEU A 293 2.22 5.03 16.98
CA LEU A 293 3.28 5.47 17.89
C LEU A 293 3.37 4.62 19.16
N LYS A 294 2.25 4.02 19.62
CA LYS A 294 2.23 3.04 20.71
C LYS A 294 3.17 1.87 20.43
N HIS A 295 3.22 1.38 19.20
CA HIS A 295 3.99 0.21 18.78
C HIS A 295 5.39 0.53 18.25
N LEU A 296 5.74 1.81 18.16
CA LEU A 296 7.07 2.29 17.74
C LEU A 296 7.90 2.89 18.90
N LYS A 297 7.52 2.62 20.13
CA LYS A 297 8.25 3.08 21.34
C LYS A 297 9.55 2.32 21.55
#